data_0eda51eadab90a74df6a93b480492f69
#
_entry.id   0eda51eadab90a74df6a93b480492f69
#
_cell.length_a   1.000
_cell.length_b   1.000
_cell.length_c   1.000
_cell.angle_alpha   90.00
_cell.angle_beta   90.00
_cell.angle_gamma   90.00
#
_symmetry.space_group_name_H-M   'P 1'
#
loop_
_entity.id
_entity.type
_entity.pdbx_description
1 polymer ?
#
loop_
_entity_poly.entity_id
_entity_poly.type
_entity_poly.pdbx_seq_one_letter_code
_entity_poly.pdbx_strand_id
1 'polypeptide(L)'
;ILLLVLVVGGVVTYIGEKMNLTPNSENNITIAKEIEIRTGPDDTYPTLKKVTAGDNVEMLSKSETWYEVKTKDSFVGWIPGWSILGTGQKSPEDQNKEKLASYSVLLNPVNSQEEKIDYKGISSKAYNLKLAKQLKETLEKDGIKVILTRDNDDSYPSKEDILKIAAENSVEMLIDIDTNNDSNKEVFGVKVYYGTQESSIVARSIEKNLSEHYISKISSSEKQANFPQLSDKLPQVKIISANIGNKIDVDLLNNEIANKQFIESLKDGLEGYLYYLINIDNYNAKRKEQLL
;
A
#
# COMPACT_ATOMS: atom_id res chain seq x y z
N ILE A 1 12.50 -23.50 -34.02
CA ILE A 1 12.78 -22.03 -33.91
C ILE A 1 14.21 -21.90 -33.44
N LEU A 2 15.11 -21.41 -34.31
CA LEU A 2 16.53 -21.23 -34.02
C LEU A 2 16.77 -19.78 -33.68
N LEU A 3 17.18 -19.53 -32.43
CA LEU A 3 17.57 -18.20 -31.99
C LEU A 3 19.03 -17.97 -32.39
N LEU A 4 19.28 -17.08 -33.34
CA LEU A 4 20.65 -16.69 -33.72
C LEU A 4 20.98 -15.36 -33.02
N VAL A 5 21.87 -15.40 -32.03
CA VAL A 5 22.43 -14.19 -31.41
C VAL A 5 23.74 -13.86 -32.09
N LEU A 6 23.78 -12.74 -32.80
CA LEU A 6 25.01 -12.17 -33.37
C LEU A 6 25.42 -10.97 -32.50
N VAL A 7 26.56 -11.11 -31.81
CA VAL A 7 27.21 -10.01 -31.09
C VAL A 7 28.32 -9.45 -31.98
N VAL A 8 28.12 -8.25 -32.50
CA VAL A 8 29.17 -7.50 -33.19
C VAL A 8 29.23 -6.09 -32.62
N GLY A 9 30.32 -5.79 -31.94
CA GLY A 9 30.68 -4.42 -31.59
C GLY A 9 29.78 -3.72 -30.55
N GLY A 10 29.39 -4.40 -29.48
CA GLY A 10 28.74 -3.73 -28.30
C GLY A 10 27.30 -3.29 -28.50
N VAL A 11 26.61 -3.70 -29.56
CA VAL A 11 25.18 -3.48 -29.79
C VAL A 11 24.47 -4.83 -29.80
N VAL A 12 23.62 -5.09 -28.85
CA VAL A 12 22.73 -6.27 -28.83
C VAL A 12 21.51 -5.93 -29.68
N THR A 13 21.44 -6.46 -30.89
CA THR A 13 20.23 -6.36 -31.74
C THR A 13 19.33 -7.57 -31.46
N TYR A 14 18.20 -7.33 -30.87
CA TYR A 14 17.10 -8.32 -30.79
C TYR A 14 16.41 -8.38 -32.17
N ILE A 15 16.40 -9.53 -32.80
CA ILE A 15 15.57 -9.78 -33.98
C ILE A 15 14.28 -10.40 -33.48
N GLY A 16 13.29 -9.56 -33.13
CA GLY A 16 11.90 -9.97 -32.99
C GLY A 16 11.25 -10.23 -34.35
N GLU A 17 10.28 -11.11 -34.45
CA GLU A 17 9.49 -11.31 -35.66
C GLU A 17 8.93 -9.96 -36.13
N LYS A 18 9.45 -9.42 -37.23
CA LYS A 18 8.81 -8.28 -37.90
C LYS A 18 7.49 -8.76 -38.47
N MET A 19 6.39 -8.36 -37.84
CA MET A 19 5.14 -8.31 -38.58
C MET A 19 5.31 -7.32 -39.73
N ASN A 20 5.17 -7.79 -40.98
CA ASN A 20 5.06 -6.92 -42.15
C ASN A 20 3.71 -6.17 -42.04
N LEU A 21 3.70 -5.06 -41.31
CA LEU A 21 2.57 -4.18 -41.23
C LEU A 21 2.66 -3.20 -42.41
N THR A 22 1.71 -3.29 -43.32
CA THR A 22 1.51 -2.27 -44.35
C THR A 22 1.13 -0.95 -43.67
N PRO A 23 1.54 0.22 -44.21
CA PRO A 23 1.19 1.52 -43.61
C PRO A 23 -0.30 1.77 -43.81
N ASN A 24 -1.12 1.33 -42.85
CA ASN A 24 -2.55 1.55 -42.82
C ASN A 24 -2.93 2.17 -41.47
N SER A 25 -4.00 2.92 -41.43
CA SER A 25 -4.58 3.60 -40.26
C SER A 25 -4.84 2.67 -39.04
N GLU A 26 -4.70 1.36 -39.22
CA GLU A 26 -4.90 0.33 -38.20
C GLU A 26 -3.75 0.21 -37.19
N ASN A 27 -2.56 0.78 -37.45
CA ASN A 27 -1.41 0.68 -36.56
C ASN A 27 -1.27 1.85 -35.58
N ASN A 28 -2.15 2.83 -35.67
CA ASN A 28 -2.16 3.93 -34.72
C ASN A 28 -2.83 3.49 -33.41
N ILE A 29 -2.09 3.57 -32.33
CA ILE A 29 -2.56 3.27 -30.98
C ILE A 29 -2.55 4.52 -30.14
N THR A 30 -3.50 4.61 -29.21
CA THR A 30 -3.65 5.77 -28.32
C THR A 30 -3.09 5.43 -26.94
N ILE A 31 -2.31 6.34 -26.39
CA ILE A 31 -1.76 6.23 -25.04
C ILE A 31 -2.86 6.44 -23.99
N ALA A 32 -3.00 5.51 -23.05
CA ALA A 32 -4.01 5.54 -22.00
C ALA A 32 -3.64 6.48 -20.84
N LYS A 33 -2.35 6.52 -20.47
CA LYS A 33 -1.81 7.40 -19.43
C LYS A 33 -0.36 7.78 -19.72
N GLU A 34 0.14 8.83 -19.07
CA GLU A 34 1.54 9.25 -19.21
C GLU A 34 2.49 8.08 -18.97
N ILE A 35 3.44 7.87 -19.87
CA ILE A 35 4.42 6.79 -19.81
C ILE A 35 5.74 7.20 -20.46
N GLU A 36 6.83 6.56 -20.01
CA GLU A 36 8.16 6.71 -20.58
C GLU A 36 8.37 5.71 -21.75
N ILE A 37 8.79 6.22 -22.90
CA ILE A 37 9.31 5.40 -23.99
C ILE A 37 10.73 5.01 -23.62
N ARG A 38 11.04 3.71 -23.67
CA ARG A 38 12.34 3.14 -23.30
C ARG A 38 13.09 2.62 -24.50
N THR A 39 14.41 2.42 -24.34
CA THR A 39 15.27 1.89 -25.42
C THR A 39 15.08 0.40 -25.67
N GLY A 40 14.39 -0.33 -24.80
CA GLY A 40 14.10 -1.77 -24.91
C GLY A 40 12.85 -2.18 -24.13
N PRO A 41 12.41 -3.44 -24.31
CA PRO A 41 11.13 -3.95 -23.80
C PRO A 41 11.19 -4.42 -22.34
N ASP A 42 11.68 -3.56 -21.43
CA ASP A 42 11.71 -3.81 -19.98
C ASP A 42 11.91 -2.48 -19.24
N ASP A 43 11.49 -2.42 -17.97
CA ASP A 43 11.59 -1.23 -17.12
C ASP A 43 13.03 -0.84 -16.75
N THR A 44 13.98 -1.73 -16.90
CA THR A 44 15.41 -1.48 -16.65
C THR A 44 16.11 -0.71 -17.78
N TYR A 45 15.50 -0.65 -18.96
CA TYR A 45 16.07 0.08 -20.10
C TYR A 45 15.95 1.60 -19.92
N PRO A 46 16.95 2.37 -20.39
CA PRO A 46 16.93 3.83 -20.29
C PRO A 46 15.71 4.47 -20.95
N THR A 47 15.23 5.53 -20.34
CA THR A 47 14.17 6.37 -20.89
C THR A 47 14.67 7.23 -22.02
N LEU A 48 13.92 7.26 -23.13
CA LEU A 48 14.17 8.13 -24.30
C LEU A 48 13.32 9.41 -24.22
N LYS A 49 12.04 9.26 -23.91
CA LYS A 49 11.05 10.32 -23.98
C LYS A 49 9.81 9.95 -23.16
N LYS A 50 9.07 10.96 -22.72
CA LYS A 50 7.71 10.79 -22.18
C LYS A 50 6.66 11.06 -23.25
N VAL A 51 5.56 10.31 -23.19
CA VAL A 51 4.31 10.54 -23.92
C VAL A 51 3.16 10.62 -22.95
N THR A 52 2.12 11.36 -23.32
CA THR A 52 0.99 11.67 -22.45
C THR A 52 -0.28 10.94 -22.87
N ALA A 53 -1.26 10.86 -21.97
CA ALA A 53 -2.56 10.31 -22.31
C ALA A 53 -3.20 11.06 -23.48
N GLY A 54 -3.76 10.29 -24.43
CA GLY A 54 -4.36 10.82 -25.65
C GLY A 54 -3.37 10.98 -26.83
N ASP A 55 -2.06 10.86 -26.61
CA ASP A 55 -1.10 10.82 -27.70
C ASP A 55 -1.34 9.60 -28.59
N ASN A 56 -1.20 9.79 -29.90
CA ASN A 56 -1.23 8.70 -30.86
C ASN A 56 0.17 8.38 -31.34
N VAL A 57 0.52 7.11 -31.33
CA VAL A 57 1.81 6.56 -31.76
C VAL A 57 1.59 5.43 -32.76
N GLU A 58 2.51 5.24 -33.67
CA GLU A 58 2.50 4.12 -34.63
C GLU A 58 3.11 2.88 -33.96
N MET A 59 2.37 1.78 -33.89
CA MET A 59 2.89 0.49 -33.42
C MET A 59 3.76 -0.14 -34.51
N LEU A 60 4.99 -0.49 -34.16
CA LEU A 60 5.96 -1.10 -35.08
C LEU A 60 6.10 -2.61 -34.83
N SER A 61 6.20 -3.02 -33.58
CA SER A 61 6.36 -4.43 -33.20
C SER A 61 5.84 -4.69 -31.79
N LYS A 62 5.81 -5.97 -31.41
CA LYS A 62 5.43 -6.41 -30.07
C LYS A 62 6.41 -7.46 -29.56
N SER A 63 6.79 -7.35 -28.29
CA SER A 63 7.58 -8.35 -27.57
C SER A 63 6.91 -8.61 -26.22
N GLU A 64 6.31 -9.78 -26.03
CA GLU A 64 5.54 -10.15 -24.84
C GLU A 64 4.45 -9.13 -24.49
N THR A 65 4.64 -8.39 -23.41
CA THR A 65 3.72 -7.34 -22.92
C THR A 65 4.14 -5.92 -23.34
N TRP A 66 5.24 -5.79 -24.10
CA TRP A 66 5.79 -4.52 -24.56
C TRP A 66 5.53 -4.29 -26.04
N TYR A 67 5.39 -3.01 -26.43
CA TYR A 67 5.13 -2.57 -27.79
C TYR A 67 6.21 -1.58 -28.23
N GLU A 68 6.84 -1.86 -29.35
CA GLU A 68 7.71 -0.90 -30.02
C GLU A 68 6.84 0.10 -30.77
N VAL A 69 7.05 1.36 -30.49
CA VAL A 69 6.22 2.45 -31.03
C VAL A 69 7.10 3.55 -31.62
N LYS A 70 6.49 4.27 -32.58
CA LYS A 70 7.10 5.46 -33.17
C LYS A 70 6.19 6.65 -32.93
N THR A 71 6.76 7.71 -32.35
CA THR A 71 6.06 8.96 -32.11
C THR A 71 5.96 9.82 -33.39
N LYS A 72 5.10 10.83 -33.38
CA LYS A 72 4.95 11.79 -34.49
C LYS A 72 6.24 12.52 -34.84
N ASP A 73 7.10 12.77 -33.87
CA ASP A 73 8.45 13.37 -34.03
C ASP A 73 9.55 12.33 -34.24
N SER A 74 9.16 11.12 -34.68
CA SER A 74 10.04 10.04 -35.12
C SER A 74 10.92 9.38 -34.07
N PHE A 75 10.65 9.53 -32.77
CA PHE A 75 11.28 8.70 -31.74
C PHE A 75 10.72 7.29 -31.81
N VAL A 76 11.62 6.30 -31.78
CA VAL A 76 11.30 4.88 -31.77
C VAL A 76 11.76 4.30 -30.45
N GLY A 77 10.91 3.52 -29.81
CA GLY A 77 11.23 2.81 -28.57
C GLY A 77 10.04 2.03 -28.03
N TRP A 78 10.14 1.58 -26.81
CA TRP A 78 9.26 0.58 -26.21
C TRP A 78 8.39 1.18 -25.10
N ILE A 79 7.13 0.78 -25.10
CA ILE A 79 6.17 1.08 -24.02
C ILE A 79 5.48 -0.19 -23.57
N PRO A 80 5.09 -0.31 -22.28
CA PRO A 80 4.33 -1.46 -21.82
C PRO A 80 2.88 -1.40 -22.32
N GLY A 81 2.32 -2.54 -22.64
CA GLY A 81 0.98 -2.63 -23.26
C GLY A 81 -0.15 -2.10 -22.39
N TRP A 82 -0.01 -2.11 -21.07
CA TRP A 82 -1.00 -1.51 -20.16
C TRP A 82 -1.12 0.02 -20.32
N SER A 83 -0.13 0.68 -20.93
CA SER A 83 -0.18 2.11 -21.25
C SER A 83 -0.96 2.45 -22.52
N ILE A 84 -1.48 1.43 -23.24
CA ILE A 84 -2.19 1.56 -24.51
C ILE A 84 -3.68 1.30 -24.30
N LEU A 85 -4.54 2.17 -24.84
CA LEU A 85 -5.99 1.96 -24.79
C LEU A 85 -6.39 0.68 -25.56
N GLY A 86 -7.26 -0.13 -24.94
CA GLY A 86 -7.86 -1.28 -25.60
C GLY A 86 -7.06 -2.58 -25.57
N THR A 87 -5.84 -2.60 -25.00
CA THR A 87 -5.06 -3.87 -24.89
C THR A 87 -5.62 -4.83 -23.85
N GLY A 88 -6.42 -4.36 -22.90
CA GLY A 88 -6.90 -5.15 -21.75
C GLY A 88 -5.81 -5.49 -20.72
N GLN A 89 -4.58 -5.06 -20.92
CA GLN A 89 -3.53 -5.26 -19.95
C GLN A 89 -3.68 -4.27 -18.79
N LYS A 90 -3.40 -4.76 -17.58
CA LYS A 90 -3.46 -3.97 -16.35
C LYS A 90 -2.08 -3.43 -15.99
N SER A 91 -2.02 -2.20 -15.51
CA SER A 91 -0.79 -1.64 -14.95
C SER A 91 -0.36 -2.43 -13.71
N PRO A 92 0.93 -2.41 -13.34
CA PRO A 92 1.38 -3.00 -12.07
C PRO A 92 0.61 -2.47 -10.87
N GLU A 93 0.24 -1.18 -10.88
CA GLU A 93 -0.59 -0.54 -9.85
C GLU A 93 -1.99 -1.16 -9.78
N ASP A 94 -2.68 -1.33 -10.93
CA ASP A 94 -4.00 -1.95 -10.97
C ASP A 94 -3.96 -3.43 -10.55
N GLN A 95 -2.90 -4.16 -10.95
CA GLN A 95 -2.69 -5.54 -10.53
C GLN A 95 -2.46 -5.64 -9.01
N ASN A 96 -1.72 -4.69 -8.44
CA ASN A 96 -1.48 -4.62 -7.00
C ASN A 96 -2.77 -4.30 -6.24
N LYS A 97 -3.57 -3.33 -6.71
CA LYS A 97 -4.88 -3.04 -6.13
C LYS A 97 -5.81 -4.24 -6.15
N GLU A 98 -5.84 -5.00 -7.23
CA GLU A 98 -6.65 -6.22 -7.28
C GLU A 98 -6.19 -7.29 -6.29
N LYS A 99 -4.88 -7.45 -6.10
CA LYS A 99 -4.35 -8.35 -5.07
C LYS A 99 -4.71 -7.88 -3.68
N LEU A 100 -4.57 -6.59 -3.40
CA LEU A 100 -4.93 -5.98 -2.12
C LEU A 100 -6.44 -6.09 -1.83
N ALA A 101 -7.29 -6.06 -2.84
CA ALA A 101 -8.75 -6.18 -2.70
C ALA A 101 -9.23 -7.53 -2.15
N SER A 102 -8.37 -8.57 -2.15
CA SER A 102 -8.67 -9.85 -1.51
C SER A 102 -8.46 -9.86 0.00
N TYR A 103 -7.81 -8.84 0.53
CA TYR A 103 -7.49 -8.74 1.97
C TYR A 103 -8.42 -7.77 2.69
N SER A 104 -8.60 -8.03 3.98
CA SER A 104 -9.40 -7.17 4.85
C SER A 104 -8.67 -6.86 6.15
N VAL A 105 -8.87 -5.63 6.64
CA VAL A 105 -8.24 -5.11 7.87
C VAL A 105 -9.32 -4.69 8.85
N LEU A 106 -9.18 -5.07 10.12
CA LEU A 106 -10.04 -4.59 11.19
C LEU A 106 -9.33 -3.47 11.95
N LEU A 107 -9.91 -2.29 11.93
CA LEU A 107 -9.47 -1.17 12.74
C LEU A 107 -10.35 -1.06 13.98
N ASN A 108 -9.72 -1.08 15.14
CA ASN A 108 -10.37 -0.90 16.43
C ASN A 108 -9.99 0.47 17.02
N PRO A 109 -10.78 1.52 16.76
CA PRO A 109 -10.61 2.79 17.44
C PRO A 109 -10.99 2.59 18.91
N VAL A 110 -9.99 2.43 19.79
CA VAL A 110 -10.18 2.09 21.20
C VAL A 110 -11.09 3.12 21.87
N ASN A 111 -12.09 2.62 22.58
CA ASN A 111 -13.00 3.41 23.39
C ASN A 111 -12.99 2.88 24.82
N SER A 112 -12.39 3.63 25.73
CA SER A 112 -12.43 3.32 27.17
C SER A 112 -13.62 4.01 27.83
N GLN A 113 -14.20 3.38 28.85
CA GLN A 113 -15.28 4.01 29.62
C GLN A 113 -14.80 5.24 30.42
N GLU A 114 -13.49 5.31 30.70
CA GLU A 114 -12.87 6.50 31.26
C GLU A 114 -12.65 7.53 30.18
N GLU A 115 -13.34 8.64 30.26
CA GLU A 115 -13.17 9.74 29.33
C GLU A 115 -11.85 10.47 29.60
N LYS A 116 -10.96 10.44 28.62
CA LYS A 116 -9.70 11.19 28.64
C LYS A 116 -9.84 12.35 27.66
N ILE A 117 -9.66 13.56 28.18
CA ILE A 117 -9.87 14.80 27.43
C ILE A 117 -8.56 15.57 27.37
N ASP A 118 -8.22 16.12 26.19
CA ASP A 118 -7.06 17.00 26.00
C ASP A 118 -7.32 18.43 26.48
N TYR A 119 -6.31 19.29 26.38
CA TYR A 119 -6.42 20.70 26.77
C TYR A 119 -7.32 21.55 25.84
N LYS A 120 -7.77 21.01 24.70
CA LYS A 120 -8.75 21.64 23.80
C LYS A 120 -10.16 21.14 24.00
N GLY A 121 -10.39 20.22 24.96
CA GLY A 121 -11.68 19.63 25.24
C GLY A 121 -12.08 18.48 24.31
N ILE A 122 -11.13 17.91 23.54
CA ILE A 122 -11.38 16.80 22.63
C ILE A 122 -11.05 15.48 23.34
N SER A 123 -11.96 14.53 23.27
CA SER A 123 -11.78 13.23 23.93
C SER A 123 -10.88 12.29 23.14
N SER A 124 -10.17 11.43 23.86
CA SER A 124 -9.36 10.32 23.33
C SER A 124 -10.17 9.46 22.35
N LYS A 125 -11.39 9.07 22.71
CA LYS A 125 -12.26 8.25 21.85
C LYS A 125 -12.59 8.92 20.51
N ALA A 126 -12.77 10.24 20.50
CA ALA A 126 -13.04 11.01 19.28
C ALA A 126 -11.79 11.09 18.37
N TYR A 127 -10.59 11.27 18.94
CA TYR A 127 -9.35 11.19 18.17
C TYR A 127 -9.16 9.82 17.55
N ASN A 128 -9.30 8.75 18.34
CA ASN A 128 -9.11 7.38 17.87
C ASN A 128 -10.07 7.06 16.72
N LEU A 129 -11.35 7.45 16.84
CA LEU A 129 -12.35 7.23 15.79
C LEU A 129 -12.05 8.06 14.53
N LYS A 130 -11.66 9.33 14.68
CA LYS A 130 -11.27 10.19 13.56
C LYS A 130 -10.11 9.59 12.78
N LEU A 131 -9.05 9.16 13.46
CA LEU A 131 -7.87 8.54 12.82
C LEU A 131 -8.25 7.23 12.11
N ALA A 132 -9.06 6.37 12.75
CA ALA A 132 -9.51 5.13 12.15
C ALA A 132 -10.34 5.36 10.87
N LYS A 133 -11.23 6.35 10.86
CA LYS A 133 -12.02 6.70 9.68
C LYS A 133 -11.15 7.23 8.55
N GLN A 134 -10.18 8.09 8.84
CA GLN A 134 -9.24 8.61 7.84
C GLN A 134 -8.36 7.48 7.25
N LEU A 135 -7.85 6.59 8.11
CA LEU A 135 -7.06 5.45 7.66
C LEU A 135 -7.90 4.49 6.81
N LYS A 136 -9.16 4.23 7.21
CA LYS A 136 -10.11 3.45 6.41
C LYS A 136 -10.28 4.04 5.02
N GLU A 137 -10.62 5.33 4.91
CA GLU A 137 -10.81 6.01 3.62
C GLU A 137 -9.56 5.93 2.73
N THR A 138 -8.38 5.96 3.32
CA THR A 138 -7.11 5.93 2.59
C THR A 138 -6.79 4.52 2.10
N LEU A 139 -6.95 3.49 2.92
CA LEU A 139 -6.77 2.08 2.53
C LEU A 139 -7.78 1.61 1.48
N GLU A 140 -9.04 2.06 1.60
CA GLU A 140 -10.10 1.69 0.64
C GLU A 140 -9.88 2.26 -0.76
N LYS A 141 -9.16 3.38 -0.92
CA LYS A 141 -8.75 3.90 -2.23
C LYS A 141 -7.82 2.92 -2.97
N ASP A 142 -7.05 2.14 -2.25
CA ASP A 142 -6.14 1.12 -2.80
C ASP A 142 -6.78 -0.27 -2.86
N GLY A 143 -8.10 -0.35 -2.61
CA GLY A 143 -8.92 -1.54 -2.80
C GLY A 143 -9.02 -2.45 -1.57
N ILE A 144 -8.31 -2.15 -0.47
CA ILE A 144 -8.33 -2.96 0.76
C ILE A 144 -9.69 -2.81 1.44
N LYS A 145 -10.31 -3.93 1.81
CA LYS A 145 -11.54 -3.90 2.60
C LYS A 145 -11.23 -3.54 4.05
N VAL A 146 -11.84 -2.47 4.57
CA VAL A 146 -11.62 -2.03 5.96
C VAL A 146 -12.89 -2.04 6.78
N ILE A 147 -12.84 -2.74 7.89
CA ILE A 147 -13.93 -2.84 8.87
C ILE A 147 -13.56 -2.02 10.11
N LEU A 148 -14.50 -1.28 10.65
CA LEU A 148 -14.37 -0.61 11.95
C LEU A 148 -15.12 -1.40 13.01
N THR A 149 -14.56 -1.51 14.23
CA THR A 149 -15.28 -2.11 15.35
C THR A 149 -16.39 -1.21 15.89
N ARG A 150 -16.30 0.10 15.65
CA ARG A 150 -17.33 1.10 15.97
C ARG A 150 -17.28 2.25 14.96
N ASP A 151 -18.37 2.95 14.78
CA ASP A 151 -18.54 4.10 13.90
C ASP A 151 -18.98 5.39 14.61
N ASN A 152 -19.22 5.31 15.91
CA ASN A 152 -19.61 6.42 16.78
C ASN A 152 -18.91 6.35 18.15
N ASP A 153 -19.03 7.39 18.96
CA ASP A 153 -18.36 7.51 20.26
C ASP A 153 -19.11 6.86 21.41
N ASP A 154 -20.34 6.39 21.20
CA ASP A 154 -21.18 5.77 22.23
C ASP A 154 -21.08 4.24 22.22
N SER A 155 -20.39 3.67 21.24
CA SER A 155 -20.19 2.23 21.11
C SER A 155 -18.92 1.77 21.82
N TYR A 156 -19.06 0.69 22.59
CA TYR A 156 -17.99 0.07 23.40
C TYR A 156 -17.91 -1.43 23.08
N PRO A 157 -17.34 -1.84 21.94
CA PRO A 157 -17.27 -3.24 21.56
C PRO A 157 -16.51 -4.07 22.60
N SER A 158 -17.09 -5.18 23.04
CA SER A 158 -16.41 -6.16 23.88
C SER A 158 -15.34 -6.92 23.08
N LYS A 159 -14.48 -7.67 23.77
CA LYS A 159 -13.51 -8.56 23.10
C LYS A 159 -14.21 -9.58 22.21
N GLU A 160 -15.31 -10.12 22.68
CA GLU A 160 -16.16 -11.09 21.99
C GLU A 160 -16.74 -10.48 20.72
N ASP A 161 -17.22 -9.23 20.79
CA ASP A 161 -17.73 -8.50 19.61
C ASP A 161 -16.64 -8.29 18.58
N ILE A 162 -15.44 -7.87 18.99
CA ILE A 162 -14.29 -7.65 18.10
C ILE A 162 -13.89 -8.95 17.42
N LEU A 163 -13.79 -10.06 18.17
CA LEU A 163 -13.46 -11.38 17.60
C LEU A 163 -14.53 -11.88 16.63
N LYS A 164 -15.82 -11.65 16.95
CA LYS A 164 -16.93 -11.99 16.06
C LYS A 164 -16.85 -11.20 14.76
N ILE A 165 -16.66 -9.88 14.82
CA ILE A 165 -16.48 -9.02 13.65
C ILE A 165 -15.29 -9.50 12.82
N ALA A 166 -14.16 -9.84 13.46
CA ALA A 166 -12.97 -10.33 12.78
C ALA A 166 -13.24 -11.64 12.02
N ALA A 167 -13.91 -12.59 12.65
CA ALA A 167 -14.24 -13.88 12.06
C ALA A 167 -15.24 -13.77 10.90
N GLU A 168 -16.32 -13.00 11.07
CA GLU A 168 -17.35 -12.79 10.05
C GLU A 168 -16.80 -12.09 8.79
N ASN A 169 -15.74 -11.32 8.90
CA ASN A 169 -15.12 -10.59 7.80
C ASN A 169 -13.82 -11.20 7.31
N SER A 170 -13.36 -12.32 7.91
CA SER A 170 -12.10 -13.00 7.55
C SER A 170 -10.92 -12.03 7.47
N VAL A 171 -10.73 -11.20 8.50
CA VAL A 171 -9.69 -10.16 8.48
C VAL A 171 -8.29 -10.74 8.69
N GLU A 172 -7.30 -10.16 8.01
CA GLU A 172 -5.89 -10.59 8.08
C GLU A 172 -5.15 -10.01 9.27
N MET A 173 -5.63 -8.89 9.80
CA MET A 173 -5.02 -8.24 10.96
C MET A 173 -6.01 -7.35 11.71
N LEU A 174 -5.73 -7.14 12.99
CA LEU A 174 -6.42 -6.20 13.88
C LEU A 174 -5.46 -5.08 14.28
N ILE A 175 -5.87 -3.84 14.10
CA ILE A 175 -5.13 -2.66 14.50
C ILE A 175 -5.92 -1.88 15.55
N ASP A 176 -5.44 -1.90 16.78
CA ASP A 176 -5.94 -1.03 17.83
C ASP A 176 -5.36 0.37 17.68
N ILE A 177 -6.20 1.36 17.48
CA ILE A 177 -5.81 2.79 17.42
C ILE A 177 -6.21 3.42 18.75
N ASP A 178 -5.22 3.86 19.50
CA ASP A 178 -5.39 4.41 20.84
C ASP A 178 -4.57 5.68 21.04
N THR A 179 -4.89 6.42 22.08
CA THR A 179 -4.12 7.55 22.59
C THR A 179 -3.77 7.30 24.05
N ASN A 180 -2.60 7.79 24.47
CA ASN A 180 -2.23 7.82 25.89
C ASN A 180 -2.69 9.14 26.53
N ASN A 181 -2.79 9.16 27.86
CA ASN A 181 -2.98 10.37 28.65
C ASN A 181 -2.02 10.32 29.86
N ASP A 182 -0.71 10.39 29.57
CA ASP A 182 0.32 10.40 30.58
C ASP A 182 0.51 11.84 31.08
N SER A 183 0.46 12.01 32.40
CA SER A 183 0.68 13.30 33.04
C SER A 183 2.15 13.79 32.94
N ASN A 184 3.09 12.87 32.67
CA ASN A 184 4.48 13.23 32.39
C ASN A 184 4.57 13.87 31.00
N LYS A 185 4.82 15.17 30.96
CA LYS A 185 4.91 15.96 29.73
C LYS A 185 6.11 15.61 28.84
N GLU A 186 7.09 14.88 29.37
CA GLU A 186 8.22 14.36 28.58
C GLU A 186 7.85 13.12 27.75
N VAL A 187 6.70 12.48 28.06
CA VAL A 187 6.16 11.37 27.28
C VAL A 187 5.39 11.94 26.10
N PHE A 188 5.88 11.75 24.90
CA PHE A 188 5.22 12.16 23.67
C PHE A 188 5.64 11.27 22.49
N GLY A 189 4.92 11.39 21.37
CA GLY A 189 5.18 10.68 20.13
C GLY A 189 4.43 9.36 20.01
N VAL A 190 4.66 8.67 18.91
CA VAL A 190 3.97 7.43 18.55
C VAL A 190 4.68 6.23 19.14
N LYS A 191 3.89 5.25 19.62
CA LYS A 191 4.39 3.94 20.07
C LYS A 191 3.60 2.83 19.41
N VAL A 192 4.30 1.75 19.07
CA VAL A 192 3.70 0.56 18.44
C VAL A 192 3.96 -0.65 19.32
N TYR A 193 2.92 -1.36 19.71
CA TYR A 193 3.01 -2.54 20.57
C TYR A 193 2.46 -3.77 19.90
N TYR A 194 3.03 -4.94 20.20
CA TYR A 194 2.58 -6.24 19.69
C TYR A 194 2.76 -7.36 20.72
N GLY A 195 2.08 -8.49 20.52
CA GLY A 195 2.13 -9.64 21.42
C GLY A 195 2.82 -10.85 20.84
N THR A 196 2.66 -11.13 19.55
CA THR A 196 3.16 -12.34 18.87
C THR A 196 4.27 -12.06 17.87
N GLN A 197 4.92 -13.12 17.39
CA GLN A 197 5.95 -12.99 16.35
C GLN A 197 5.38 -12.50 15.04
N GLU A 198 4.20 -13.00 14.64
CA GLU A 198 3.49 -12.55 13.42
C GLU A 198 3.14 -11.07 13.51
N SER A 199 2.61 -10.63 14.65
CA SER A 199 2.30 -9.23 14.91
C SER A 199 3.53 -8.33 14.83
N SER A 200 4.74 -8.85 15.12
CA SER A 200 5.98 -8.08 15.01
C SER A 200 6.30 -7.65 13.57
N ILE A 201 5.86 -8.42 12.57
CA ILE A 201 6.08 -8.09 11.16
C ILE A 201 5.26 -6.85 10.81
N VAL A 202 3.98 -6.85 11.20
CA VAL A 202 3.07 -5.68 11.05
C VAL A 202 3.65 -4.47 11.78
N ALA A 203 4.02 -4.64 13.05
CA ALA A 203 4.51 -3.56 13.90
C ALA A 203 5.77 -2.91 13.35
N ARG A 204 6.72 -3.69 12.85
CA ARG A 204 7.98 -3.18 12.26
C ARG A 204 7.74 -2.49 10.92
N SER A 205 6.79 -2.97 10.11
CA SER A 205 6.42 -2.31 8.87
C SER A 205 5.83 -0.92 9.14
N ILE A 206 4.96 -0.81 10.14
CA ILE A 206 4.39 0.48 10.58
C ILE A 206 5.47 1.39 11.14
N GLU A 207 6.31 0.89 12.06
CA GLU A 207 7.42 1.65 12.66
C GLU A 207 8.35 2.24 11.60
N LYS A 208 8.76 1.42 10.63
CA LYS A 208 9.65 1.84 9.54
C LYS A 208 9.05 3.04 8.79
N ASN A 209 7.82 2.91 8.31
CA ASN A 209 7.18 3.96 7.51
C ASN A 209 6.92 5.24 8.32
N LEU A 210 6.53 5.11 9.59
CA LEU A 210 6.41 6.26 10.48
C LEU A 210 7.75 6.96 10.70
N SER A 211 8.84 6.20 10.92
CA SER A 211 10.17 6.76 11.15
C SER A 211 10.76 7.48 9.94
N GLU A 212 10.37 7.05 8.74
CA GLU A 212 10.84 7.63 7.48
C GLU A 212 10.04 8.88 7.06
N HIS A 213 8.75 8.95 7.40
CA HIS A 213 7.84 9.92 6.77
C HIS A 213 7.04 10.78 7.75
N TYR A 214 7.00 10.44 9.05
CA TYR A 214 6.24 11.22 10.02
C TYR A 214 7.13 12.13 10.85
N ILE A 215 6.66 13.34 11.10
CA ILE A 215 7.44 14.42 11.75
C ILE A 215 7.64 14.24 13.26
N SER A 216 6.82 13.41 13.93
CA SER A 216 6.90 13.21 15.38
C SER A 216 7.95 12.18 15.79
N LYS A 217 8.22 12.11 17.08
CA LYS A 217 9.05 11.06 17.67
C LYS A 217 8.37 9.70 17.53
N ILE A 218 9.09 8.74 17.01
CA ILE A 218 8.67 7.35 16.92
C ILE A 218 9.54 6.53 17.87
N SER A 219 8.91 5.78 18.76
CA SER A 219 9.61 4.76 19.55
C SER A 219 9.67 3.46 18.77
N SER A 220 10.74 2.70 18.94
CA SER A 220 10.84 1.34 18.37
C SER A 220 9.62 0.51 18.79
N SER A 221 9.14 -0.34 17.88
CA SER A 221 8.05 -1.26 18.19
C SER A 221 8.45 -2.24 19.30
N GLU A 222 7.59 -2.41 20.29
CA GLU A 222 7.89 -3.16 21.50
C GLU A 222 6.97 -4.38 21.65
N LYS A 223 7.58 -5.54 21.97
CA LYS A 223 6.82 -6.69 22.44
C LYS A 223 6.41 -6.47 23.90
N GLN A 224 5.10 -6.47 24.15
CA GLN A 224 4.57 -6.41 25.51
C GLN A 224 4.31 -7.81 26.07
N ALA A 225 4.86 -8.12 27.24
CA ALA A 225 4.67 -9.43 27.91
C ALA A 225 3.18 -9.72 28.22
N ASN A 226 2.43 -8.68 28.57
CA ASN A 226 0.99 -8.75 28.90
C ASN A 226 0.16 -8.04 27.82
N PHE A 227 0.54 -8.18 26.56
CA PHE A 227 -0.25 -7.63 25.45
C PHE A 227 -1.66 -8.24 25.49
N PRO A 228 -2.73 -7.44 25.42
CA PRO A 228 -4.10 -7.95 25.47
C PRO A 228 -4.50 -8.59 24.13
N GLN A 229 -3.76 -9.64 23.73
CA GLN A 229 -4.00 -10.40 22.51
C GLN A 229 -5.40 -11.02 22.56
N LEU A 230 -6.19 -10.80 21.52
CA LEU A 230 -7.53 -11.37 21.41
C LEU A 230 -7.50 -12.79 20.84
N SER A 231 -6.57 -13.09 19.94
CA SER A 231 -6.40 -14.41 19.32
C SER A 231 -4.95 -14.60 18.89
N ASP A 232 -4.38 -15.78 19.12
CA ASP A 232 -3.03 -16.14 18.66
C ASP A 232 -2.95 -16.32 17.13
N LYS A 233 -4.11 -16.48 16.47
CA LYS A 233 -4.21 -16.67 15.02
C LYS A 233 -4.42 -15.38 14.25
N LEU A 234 -4.69 -14.28 14.91
CA LEU A 234 -4.93 -12.98 14.29
C LEU A 234 -3.81 -12.03 14.70
N PRO A 235 -2.93 -11.62 13.78
CA PRO A 235 -1.97 -10.59 14.06
C PRO A 235 -2.66 -9.33 14.59
N GLN A 236 -2.24 -8.89 15.78
CA GLN A 236 -2.80 -7.71 16.45
C GLN A 236 -1.69 -6.77 16.85
N VAL A 237 -1.84 -5.50 16.49
CA VAL A 237 -0.93 -4.41 16.81
C VAL A 237 -1.70 -3.29 17.47
N LYS A 238 -1.14 -2.69 18.51
CA LYS A 238 -1.70 -1.50 19.16
C LYS A 238 -0.80 -0.29 18.86
N ILE A 239 -1.40 0.73 18.30
CA ILE A 239 -0.75 2.01 17.99
C ILE A 239 -1.25 3.03 19.03
N ILE A 240 -0.32 3.54 19.83
CA ILE A 240 -0.54 4.76 20.60
C ILE A 240 -0.14 5.93 19.72
N SER A 241 -1.13 6.59 19.13
CA SER A 241 -0.94 7.65 18.14
C SER A 241 -0.38 8.95 18.73
N ALA A 242 -0.66 9.20 20.02
CA ALA A 242 -0.25 10.40 20.72
C ALA A 242 -0.44 10.25 22.23
N ASN A 243 0.24 11.11 23.00
CA ASN A 243 -0.11 11.40 24.38
C ASN A 243 -0.98 12.67 24.43
N ILE A 244 -2.29 12.55 24.65
CA ILE A 244 -3.19 13.71 24.70
C ILE A 244 -2.95 14.63 25.92
N GLY A 245 -2.17 14.18 26.90
CA GLY A 245 -1.64 15.03 27.98
C GLY A 245 -0.48 15.93 27.53
N ASN A 246 0.09 15.71 26.35
CA ASN A 246 1.21 16.47 25.81
C ASN A 246 0.73 17.44 24.70
N LYS A 247 1.10 18.74 24.85
CA LYS A 247 0.68 19.78 23.90
C LYS A 247 1.22 19.56 22.48
N ILE A 248 2.45 19.07 22.35
CA ILE A 248 3.07 18.85 21.03
C ILE A 248 2.28 17.81 20.26
N ASP A 249 1.96 16.68 20.89
CA ASP A 249 1.20 15.60 20.25
C ASP A 249 -0.21 16.04 19.85
N VAL A 250 -0.89 16.79 20.74
CA VAL A 250 -2.23 17.31 20.43
C VAL A 250 -2.19 18.31 19.27
N ASP A 251 -1.18 19.17 19.22
CA ASP A 251 -1.02 20.11 18.12
C ASP A 251 -0.73 19.39 16.79
N LEU A 252 0.09 18.32 16.79
CA LEU A 252 0.34 17.49 15.62
C LEU A 252 -0.92 16.74 15.14
N LEU A 253 -1.70 16.16 16.04
CA LEU A 253 -2.98 15.50 15.69
C LEU A 253 -3.98 16.47 15.04
N ASN A 254 -3.91 17.75 15.36
CA ASN A 254 -4.78 18.78 14.80
C ASN A 254 -4.16 19.53 13.61
N ASN A 255 -2.92 19.24 13.26
CA ASN A 255 -2.26 19.81 12.08
C ASN A 255 -2.56 18.93 10.86
N GLU A 256 -3.14 19.52 9.81
CA GLU A 256 -3.56 18.77 8.61
C GLU A 256 -2.38 18.06 7.92
N ILE A 257 -1.23 18.71 7.81
CA ILE A 257 -0.05 18.15 7.13
C ILE A 257 0.49 16.97 7.94
N ALA A 258 0.70 17.17 9.25
CA ALA A 258 1.21 16.11 10.13
C ALA A 258 0.22 14.95 10.21
N ASN A 259 -1.08 15.21 10.31
CA ASN A 259 -2.11 14.17 10.31
C ASN A 259 -2.10 13.38 9.00
N LYS A 260 -2.02 14.06 7.85
CA LYS A 260 -1.92 13.39 6.56
C LYS A 260 -0.68 12.50 6.47
N GLN A 261 0.50 13.01 6.88
CA GLN A 261 1.73 12.21 6.93
C GLN A 261 1.59 10.97 7.82
N PHE A 262 0.94 11.12 8.98
CA PHE A 262 0.67 10.02 9.89
C PHE A 262 -0.19 8.93 9.25
N ILE A 263 -1.31 9.31 8.65
CA ILE A 263 -2.25 8.39 8.00
C ILE A 263 -1.60 7.68 6.81
N GLU A 264 -0.88 8.40 5.95
CA GLU A 264 -0.17 7.80 4.80
C GLU A 264 0.93 6.84 5.29
N SER A 265 1.70 7.19 6.32
CA SER A 265 2.70 6.28 6.90
C SER A 265 2.09 5.01 7.48
N LEU A 266 0.94 5.10 8.14
CA LEU A 266 0.21 3.93 8.63
C LEU A 266 -0.28 3.07 7.47
N LYS A 267 -0.87 3.69 6.44
CA LYS A 267 -1.30 3.01 5.22
C LYS A 267 -0.13 2.21 4.61
N ASP A 268 0.98 2.87 4.32
CA ASP A 268 2.15 2.25 3.70
C ASP A 268 2.72 1.10 4.55
N GLY A 269 2.68 1.26 5.89
CA GLY A 269 3.07 0.21 6.82
C GLY A 269 2.16 -1.02 6.77
N LEU A 270 0.85 -0.82 6.71
CA LEU A 270 -0.14 -1.91 6.62
C LEU A 270 -0.09 -2.60 5.26
N GLU A 271 0.00 -1.85 4.17
CA GLU A 271 0.17 -2.39 2.82
C GLU A 271 1.47 -3.19 2.70
N GLY A 272 2.56 -2.73 3.30
CA GLY A 272 3.82 -3.45 3.35
C GLY A 272 3.67 -4.87 3.93
N TYR A 273 2.85 -5.03 4.97
CA TYR A 273 2.51 -6.36 5.50
C TYR A 273 1.63 -7.17 4.54
N LEU A 274 0.63 -6.58 3.92
CA LEU A 274 -0.22 -7.28 2.95
C LEU A 274 0.58 -7.73 1.73
N TYR A 275 1.52 -6.94 1.23
CA TYR A 275 2.46 -7.38 0.19
C TYR A 275 3.37 -8.53 0.64
N TYR A 276 3.76 -8.54 1.89
CA TYR A 276 4.49 -9.68 2.46
C TYR A 276 3.63 -10.96 2.39
N LEU A 277 2.34 -10.91 2.73
CA LEU A 277 1.42 -12.05 2.62
C LEU A 277 1.26 -12.50 1.16
N ILE A 278 1.04 -11.58 0.22
CA ILE A 278 0.95 -11.85 -1.22
C ILE A 278 2.19 -12.61 -1.72
N ASN A 279 3.38 -12.21 -1.27
CA ASN A 279 4.62 -12.84 -1.67
C ASN A 279 4.77 -14.26 -1.10
N ILE A 280 4.32 -14.49 0.13
CA ILE A 280 4.30 -15.83 0.72
C ILE A 280 3.33 -16.75 -0.04
N ASP A 281 2.14 -16.27 -0.36
CA ASP A 281 1.13 -17.05 -1.08
C ASP A 281 1.62 -17.43 -2.49
N ASN A 282 2.24 -16.49 -3.19
CA ASN A 282 2.86 -16.73 -4.49
C ASN A 282 4.00 -17.77 -4.41
N TYR A 283 4.84 -17.69 -3.38
CA TYR A 283 5.91 -18.67 -3.15
C TYR A 283 5.34 -20.06 -2.89
N ASN A 284 4.34 -20.18 -2.02
CA ASN A 284 3.70 -21.44 -1.70
C ASN A 284 2.98 -22.06 -2.90
N ALA A 285 2.33 -21.25 -3.74
CA ALA A 285 1.68 -21.72 -4.97
C ALA A 285 2.72 -22.31 -5.95
N LYS A 286 3.80 -21.58 -6.24
CA LYS A 286 4.89 -22.07 -7.11
C LYS A 286 5.54 -23.35 -6.59
N ARG A 287 5.72 -23.47 -5.28
CA ARG A 287 6.28 -24.69 -4.67
C ARG A 287 5.35 -25.89 -4.83
N LYS A 288 4.03 -25.70 -4.76
CA LYS A 288 3.05 -26.77 -5.01
C LYS A 288 3.10 -27.24 -6.47
N GLU A 289 3.20 -26.31 -7.43
CA GLU A 289 3.30 -26.65 -8.87
C GLU A 289 4.57 -27.44 -9.20
N GLN A 290 5.67 -27.19 -8.49
CA GLN A 290 6.93 -27.93 -8.70
C GLN A 290 6.93 -29.34 -8.08
N LEU A 291 5.99 -29.64 -7.20
CA LEU A 291 5.86 -30.93 -6.51
C LEU A 291 4.81 -31.87 -7.18
N LEU A 292 4.09 -31.38 -8.18
CA LEU A 292 3.15 -32.12 -9.05
C LEU A 292 3.80 -32.48 -10.38
#